data_afa1a84c53242f688b594569354fe881
#
_entry.id   afa1a84c53242f688b594569354fe881
#
_cell.length_a   1.000
_cell.length_b   1.000
_cell.length_c   1.000
_cell.angle_alpha   90.00
_cell.angle_beta   90.00
_cell.angle_gamma   90.00
#
_symmetry.space_group_name_H-M   'P 1'
#
loop_
_entity.id
_entity.type
_entity.pdbx_description
1 polymer ?
#
loop_
_entity_poly.entity_id
_entity_poly.type
_entity_poly.pdbx_seq_one_letter_code
_entity_poly.pdbx_strand_id
1 'polypeptide(L)'
;MNKKYLNIFVVLMILMASCANRGQGPQGGPRDSIPPMVRKETPLNGTLSFQGNKIEVTFDEYIQLDDVQNKVLLSPPQKTAPEVKAIGKTLSIVFQEDLLDSTTYTIDFGSAICDYNEKTPLEGYVYAFSTGDHIDSLVISGCVYDASTLNPQPDVLVGIHRCMEDSALSTLPFSRITRADSEGNFVIYNIQPGKYRLYALNDISRDFLYQPGEALAFSDSIITPSCEVKLHCDTIWRDSLSLAEEGDTIITPVVDSIIVHPVTRFYPDSLVLWYFEEDKKRHYFQGVRRDEQHTFTLIFSAPQDSMPVLRALRPSEIDSLNTDSAWVNCMDYCMMQVSQGMDTITYWLTDSLAIGMDSIYLQMQYKVTDSLYNLVSQVDTILAVYRSPRMSEKARETLERKKRERKLELKSNASASFDIYDTIRIYSAFPLESVHDSMFHFLHKVDTLFNPIPFVIQKYDTLAMVLYVIAKLQPEESYQLKVDSAACRDIYGACNDSIQQIIKLKSRNDYSSLRVKLATFDARARIQLLNDKEVVVKELSATEEGALFQYLEPSTFYLRLYIDENEDGKWSTGDWSLHRQPEPIYYYPKKLKLRANWEFEEIFDYLAKPRTESKPRALSSKKKKNK
;
A
#
# COMPACT_ATOMS: atom_id res chain seq x y z
N MET A 1 15.58 -71.41 30.31
CA MET A 1 16.30 -70.17 29.97
C MET A 1 17.50 -70.06 30.92
N ASN A 2 18.73 -70.18 30.42
CA ASN A 2 19.95 -70.30 31.21
C ASN A 2 20.21 -69.02 32.03
N LYS A 3 20.45 -69.13 33.31
CA LYS A 3 20.79 -68.04 34.23
C LYS A 3 21.87 -67.10 33.70
N LYS A 4 22.75 -67.59 32.86
CA LYS A 4 23.79 -66.75 32.18
C LYS A 4 23.21 -65.71 31.20
N TYR A 5 22.17 -66.06 30.44
CA TYR A 5 21.53 -65.12 29.52
C TYR A 5 20.66 -64.07 30.24
N LEU A 6 20.08 -64.45 31.36
CA LEU A 6 19.31 -63.53 32.19
C LEU A 6 20.22 -62.44 32.77
N ASN A 7 21.42 -62.84 33.26
CA ASN A 7 22.37 -61.87 33.81
C ASN A 7 22.96 -60.96 32.70
N ILE A 8 23.20 -61.47 31.50
CA ILE A 8 23.64 -60.63 30.38
C ILE A 8 22.54 -59.65 29.95
N PHE A 9 21.28 -60.06 29.94
CA PHE A 9 20.15 -59.19 29.62
C PHE A 9 19.94 -58.09 30.67
N VAL A 10 20.10 -58.41 31.98
CA VAL A 10 20.04 -57.42 33.06
C VAL A 10 21.19 -56.41 32.99
N VAL A 11 22.41 -56.84 32.67
CA VAL A 11 23.56 -55.94 32.48
C VAL A 11 23.38 -55.07 31.26
N LEU A 12 22.81 -55.60 30.16
CA LEU A 12 22.50 -54.83 28.96
C LEU A 12 21.37 -53.77 29.24
N MET A 13 20.37 -54.14 30.06
CA MET A 13 19.31 -53.19 30.48
C MET A 13 19.83 -52.08 31.37
N ILE A 14 20.80 -52.36 32.24
CA ILE A 14 21.44 -51.35 33.10
C ILE A 14 22.33 -50.40 32.26
N LEU A 15 22.99 -50.90 31.23
CA LEU A 15 23.76 -50.09 30.29
C LEU A 15 22.88 -49.16 29.41
N MET A 16 21.64 -49.58 29.12
CA MET A 16 20.66 -48.73 28.39
C MET A 16 19.99 -47.68 29.28
N ALA A 17 20.02 -47.84 30.60
CA ALA A 17 19.46 -46.89 31.57
C ALA A 17 20.42 -45.74 31.94
N SER A 18 21.67 -45.74 31.42
CA SER A 18 22.58 -44.62 31.54
C SER A 18 22.20 -43.51 30.53
N CYS A 19 21.04 -42.90 30.72
CA CYS A 19 20.78 -41.59 30.18
C CYS A 19 21.75 -40.62 30.83
N ALA A 20 22.80 -40.28 30.11
CA ALA A 20 23.59 -39.10 30.46
C ALA A 20 22.65 -37.91 30.52
N ASN A 21 22.31 -37.44 31.70
CA ASN A 21 21.75 -36.12 31.88
C ASN A 21 22.76 -35.17 31.22
N ARG A 22 22.43 -34.66 30.05
CA ARG A 22 23.10 -33.47 29.52
C ARG A 22 22.76 -32.38 30.53
N GLY A 23 23.67 -32.15 31.46
CA GLY A 23 23.64 -30.96 32.28
C GLY A 23 23.41 -29.78 31.34
N GLN A 24 22.53 -28.90 31.69
CA GLN A 24 22.43 -27.62 30.97
C GLN A 24 23.86 -27.09 30.89
N GLY A 25 24.34 -26.89 29.67
CA GLY A 25 25.64 -26.22 29.46
C GLY A 25 25.66 -24.93 30.27
N PRO A 26 26.84 -24.39 30.55
CA PRO A 26 26.95 -23.16 31.33
C PRO A 26 26.00 -22.14 30.75
N GLN A 27 24.98 -21.78 31.53
CA GLN A 27 24.13 -20.63 31.19
C GLN A 27 25.07 -19.44 31.28
N GLY A 28 25.29 -18.79 30.10
CA GLY A 28 26.05 -17.56 30.06
C GLY A 28 25.55 -16.56 31.11
N GLY A 29 26.38 -15.63 31.51
CA GLY A 29 26.01 -14.51 32.37
C GLY A 29 24.78 -13.74 31.84
N PRO A 30 24.26 -12.78 32.59
CA PRO A 30 23.21 -11.90 32.10
C PRO A 30 23.65 -11.30 30.75
N ARG A 31 22.71 -11.25 29.80
CA ARG A 31 22.93 -10.67 28.46
C ARG A 31 23.43 -9.23 28.61
N ASP A 32 24.54 -8.91 27.96
CA ASP A 32 25.00 -7.53 27.89
C ASP A 32 24.02 -6.72 27.03
N SER A 33 23.54 -5.62 27.57
CA SER A 33 22.63 -4.68 26.89
C SER A 33 23.29 -3.32 26.64
N ILE A 34 24.57 -3.18 26.95
CA ILE A 34 25.33 -1.94 26.75
C ILE A 34 25.84 -1.95 25.30
N PRO A 35 25.59 -0.90 24.52
CA PRO A 35 26.14 -0.81 23.17
C PRO A 35 27.66 -0.53 23.20
N PRO A 36 28.40 -0.83 22.11
CA PRO A 36 29.82 -0.51 21.98
C PRO A 36 30.08 0.97 22.19
N MET A 37 31.12 1.30 22.99
CA MET A 37 31.50 2.68 23.24
C MET A 37 32.80 3.06 22.50
N VAL A 38 32.80 4.25 21.91
CA VAL A 38 33.98 4.79 21.21
C VAL A 38 35.09 5.07 22.20
N ARG A 39 36.28 4.54 21.94
CA ARG A 39 37.51 4.75 22.76
C ARG A 39 38.50 5.67 22.08
N LYS A 40 38.65 5.59 20.76
CA LYS A 40 39.62 6.37 19.99
C LYS A 40 39.14 6.59 18.57
N GLU A 41 39.34 7.76 18.08
CA GLU A 41 39.06 8.15 16.68
C GLU A 41 40.34 8.66 16.03
N THR A 42 40.57 8.32 14.78
CA THR A 42 41.73 8.76 14.01
C THR A 42 41.32 9.06 12.57
N PRO A 43 41.26 10.33 12.15
CA PRO A 43 41.41 11.52 13.01
C PRO A 43 40.23 11.66 14.00
N LEU A 44 40.29 12.65 14.87
CA LEU A 44 39.22 12.93 15.83
C LEU A 44 37.94 13.41 15.11
N ASN A 45 36.77 13.05 15.64
CA ASN A 45 35.51 13.64 15.21
C ASN A 45 35.58 15.17 15.33
N GLY A 46 35.13 15.86 14.29
CA GLY A 46 35.26 17.32 14.21
C GLY A 46 36.59 17.83 13.63
N THR A 47 37.40 16.96 13.04
CA THR A 47 38.67 17.37 12.40
C THR A 47 38.44 18.34 11.24
N LEU A 48 39.24 19.40 11.19
CA LEU A 48 39.29 20.38 10.10
C LEU A 48 40.46 20.09 9.16
N SER A 49 40.37 20.62 7.93
CA SER A 49 41.39 20.49 6.89
C SER A 49 41.81 19.03 6.66
N PHE A 50 40.85 18.13 6.65
CA PHE A 50 41.09 16.71 6.44
C PHE A 50 41.62 16.47 5.02
N GLN A 51 42.78 15.82 4.89
CA GLN A 51 43.43 15.50 3.61
C GLN A 51 43.63 13.99 3.41
N GLY A 52 43.15 13.18 4.33
CA GLY A 52 43.25 11.73 4.24
C GLY A 52 42.12 11.09 3.43
N ASN A 53 42.28 9.82 3.14
CA ASN A 53 41.22 9.00 2.52
C ASN A 53 40.71 7.92 3.47
N LYS A 54 41.14 7.91 4.74
CA LYS A 54 40.81 6.86 5.71
C LYS A 54 40.48 7.44 7.08
N ILE A 55 39.45 6.85 7.71
CA ILE A 55 39.05 7.12 9.09
C ILE A 55 39.02 5.79 9.84
N GLU A 56 39.53 5.80 11.09
CA GLU A 56 39.49 4.64 11.99
C GLU A 56 38.85 5.03 13.33
N VAL A 57 37.88 4.21 13.77
CA VAL A 57 37.20 4.36 15.06
C VAL A 57 37.39 3.08 15.85
N THR A 58 37.98 3.16 17.05
CA THR A 58 38.21 2.01 17.92
C THR A 58 37.24 2.02 19.09
N PHE A 59 36.60 0.88 19.33
CA PHE A 59 35.63 0.65 20.40
C PHE A 59 36.24 -0.11 21.58
N ASP A 60 35.54 -0.13 22.69
CA ASP A 60 35.94 -0.88 23.91
C ASP A 60 35.77 -2.38 23.76
N GLU A 61 34.90 -2.83 22.85
CA GLU A 61 34.59 -4.23 22.59
C GLU A 61 34.64 -4.60 21.09
N TYR A 62 34.46 -5.89 20.77
CA TYR A 62 34.42 -6.37 19.39
C TYR A 62 33.10 -5.96 18.75
N ILE A 63 33.20 -5.39 17.54
CA ILE A 63 32.06 -4.91 16.78
C ILE A 63 31.81 -5.75 15.53
N GLN A 64 30.58 -5.74 15.08
CA GLN A 64 30.16 -6.20 13.75
C GLN A 64 29.32 -5.13 13.08
N LEU A 65 29.21 -5.21 11.77
CA LEU A 65 28.39 -4.30 10.97
C LEU A 65 27.13 -5.03 10.48
N ASP A 66 25.99 -4.39 10.63
CA ASP A 66 24.71 -4.86 10.15
C ASP A 66 24.18 -3.93 9.06
N ASP A 67 23.92 -4.50 7.88
CA ASP A 67 23.31 -3.82 6.72
C ASP A 67 23.94 -2.44 6.40
N VAL A 68 25.24 -2.41 6.22
CA VAL A 68 26.02 -1.18 5.94
C VAL A 68 25.44 -0.40 4.76
N GLN A 69 24.99 -1.10 3.72
CA GLN A 69 24.49 -0.46 2.49
C GLN A 69 23.22 0.36 2.69
N ASN A 70 22.38 0.00 3.63
CA ASN A 70 21.13 0.70 3.90
C ASN A 70 21.23 1.66 5.09
N LYS A 71 22.12 1.37 6.06
CA LYS A 71 22.18 2.09 7.32
C LYS A 71 23.27 3.14 7.40
N VAL A 72 24.38 2.96 6.66
CA VAL A 72 25.48 3.95 6.68
C VAL A 72 25.27 4.96 5.57
N LEU A 73 25.21 6.22 5.94
CA LEU A 73 24.93 7.31 5.01
C LEU A 73 26.04 8.37 5.06
N LEU A 74 26.66 8.63 3.91
CA LEU A 74 27.61 9.72 3.74
C LEU A 74 26.91 10.96 3.18
N SER A 75 27.07 12.10 3.81
CA SER A 75 26.49 13.38 3.39
C SER A 75 27.58 14.49 3.31
N PRO A 76 27.79 15.14 2.15
CA PRO A 76 27.15 14.91 0.84
C PRO A 76 27.39 13.51 0.28
N PRO A 77 26.45 12.97 -0.53
CA PRO A 77 26.63 11.65 -1.11
C PRO A 77 27.74 11.64 -2.16
N GLN A 78 28.42 10.50 -2.29
CA GLN A 78 29.37 10.20 -3.36
C GLN A 78 28.75 9.17 -4.32
N LYS A 79 29.22 9.14 -5.57
CA LYS A 79 28.76 8.14 -6.55
C LYS A 79 29.15 6.73 -6.12
N THR A 80 30.36 6.59 -5.58
CA THR A 80 30.86 5.33 -5.03
C THR A 80 30.87 5.42 -3.52
N ALA A 81 30.09 4.59 -2.85
CA ALA A 81 30.02 4.56 -1.40
C ALA A 81 31.40 4.24 -0.78
N PRO A 82 31.76 4.83 0.37
CA PRO A 82 32.98 4.50 1.09
C PRO A 82 32.96 3.03 1.52
N GLU A 83 34.12 2.41 1.52
CA GLU A 83 34.30 1.06 2.05
C GLU A 83 34.32 1.10 3.57
N VAL A 84 33.33 0.47 4.21
CA VAL A 84 33.19 0.42 5.67
C VAL A 84 33.37 -1.02 6.15
N LYS A 85 34.37 -1.25 7.02
CA LYS A 85 34.71 -2.60 7.53
C LYS A 85 34.91 -2.58 9.04
N ALA A 86 34.43 -3.61 9.72
CA ALA A 86 34.76 -3.91 11.11
C ALA A 86 35.92 -4.90 11.16
N ILE A 87 36.98 -4.54 11.84
CA ILE A 87 38.18 -5.37 12.05
C ILE A 87 38.43 -5.47 13.55
N GLY A 88 37.92 -6.53 14.17
CA GLY A 88 38.00 -6.70 15.61
C GLY A 88 37.24 -5.62 16.38
N LYS A 89 37.94 -4.72 17.06
CA LYS A 89 37.37 -3.59 17.79
C LYS A 89 37.41 -2.27 16.99
N THR A 90 37.86 -2.31 15.75
CA THR A 90 38.09 -1.11 14.94
C THR A 90 37.18 -1.09 13.73
N LEU A 91 36.46 0.02 13.55
CA LEU A 91 35.76 0.39 12.35
C LEU A 91 36.74 1.13 11.43
N SER A 92 36.86 0.67 10.19
CA SER A 92 37.69 1.30 9.16
C SER A 92 36.82 1.81 8.04
N ILE A 93 36.95 3.07 7.68
CA ILE A 93 36.21 3.74 6.61
C ILE A 93 37.21 4.24 5.60
N VAL A 94 37.09 3.84 4.33
CA VAL A 94 37.99 4.23 3.25
C VAL A 94 37.17 4.86 2.12
N PHE A 95 37.45 6.13 1.83
CA PHE A 95 36.85 6.84 0.72
C PHE A 95 37.42 6.35 -0.60
N GLN A 96 36.52 6.09 -1.56
CA GLN A 96 36.90 5.57 -2.89
C GLN A 96 37.04 6.70 -3.92
N GLU A 97 36.50 7.88 -3.63
CA GLU A 97 36.55 9.08 -4.45
C GLU A 97 37.21 10.21 -3.69
N ASP A 98 37.78 11.17 -4.45
CA ASP A 98 38.33 12.39 -3.86
C ASP A 98 37.22 13.19 -3.16
N LEU A 99 37.56 13.74 -2.02
CA LEU A 99 36.66 14.58 -1.25
C LEU A 99 36.60 15.99 -1.87
N LEU A 100 35.42 16.59 -1.87
CA LEU A 100 35.24 17.97 -2.32
C LEU A 100 35.95 18.93 -1.37
N ASP A 101 36.60 19.96 -1.92
CA ASP A 101 37.28 21.00 -1.14
C ASP A 101 36.26 21.84 -0.33
N SER A 102 36.73 22.36 0.81
CA SER A 102 35.96 23.26 1.69
C SER A 102 34.55 22.76 2.00
N THR A 103 34.46 21.45 2.23
CA THR A 103 33.18 20.78 2.42
C THR A 103 33.15 20.05 3.76
N THR A 104 32.05 20.22 4.51
CA THR A 104 31.77 19.43 5.70
C THR A 104 31.16 18.10 5.29
N TYR A 105 31.75 17.00 5.73
CA TYR A 105 31.23 15.65 5.54
C TYR A 105 30.64 15.11 6.84
N THR A 106 29.56 14.37 6.74
CA THR A 106 28.90 13.70 7.86
C THR A 106 28.68 12.25 7.49
N ILE A 107 29.09 11.32 8.33
CA ILE A 107 28.81 9.90 8.21
C ILE A 107 27.87 9.53 9.34
N ASP A 108 26.65 9.18 8.97
CA ASP A 108 25.64 8.66 9.89
C ASP A 108 25.64 7.13 9.81
N PHE A 109 25.87 6.46 10.94
CA PHE A 109 25.91 5.01 11.01
C PHE A 109 24.56 4.41 11.39
N GLY A 110 23.56 5.22 11.75
CA GLY A 110 22.25 4.75 12.18
C GLY A 110 22.38 3.69 13.29
N SER A 111 21.94 2.48 12.98
CA SER A 111 22.08 1.28 13.84
C SER A 111 22.98 0.20 13.22
N ALA A 112 23.91 0.59 12.33
CA ALA A 112 24.79 -0.36 11.62
C ALA A 112 25.87 -0.97 12.50
N ILE A 113 26.38 -0.23 13.49
CA ILE A 113 27.44 -0.68 14.38
C ILE A 113 26.79 -1.45 15.54
N CYS A 114 27.12 -2.72 15.68
CA CYS A 114 26.56 -3.57 16.73
C CYS A 114 27.68 -4.28 17.50
N ASP A 115 27.42 -4.62 18.77
CA ASP A 115 28.25 -5.59 19.48
C ASP A 115 28.29 -6.94 18.73
N TYR A 116 29.44 -7.59 18.79
CA TYR A 116 29.66 -8.85 18.07
C TYR A 116 28.87 -10.03 18.66
N ASN A 117 28.68 -10.09 19.97
CA ASN A 117 28.07 -11.22 20.65
C ASN A 117 26.54 -11.12 20.71
N GLU A 118 26.03 -10.05 21.30
CA GLU A 118 24.60 -9.82 21.59
C GLU A 118 23.87 -9.09 20.48
N LYS A 119 24.59 -8.49 19.53
CA LYS A 119 24.07 -7.65 18.44
C LYS A 119 23.34 -6.40 18.94
N THR A 120 23.72 -5.88 20.09
CA THR A 120 23.20 -4.63 20.62
C THR A 120 23.69 -3.48 19.75
N PRO A 121 22.82 -2.69 19.08
CA PRO A 121 23.26 -1.63 18.20
C PRO A 121 23.69 -0.39 18.97
N LEU A 122 24.73 0.28 18.45
CA LEU A 122 25.07 1.66 18.82
C LEU A 122 24.20 2.58 17.97
N GLU A 123 23.20 3.21 18.58
CA GLU A 123 22.29 4.12 17.87
C GLU A 123 22.79 5.55 17.89
N GLY A 124 22.60 6.26 16.77
CA GLY A 124 22.84 7.69 16.65
C GLY A 124 24.31 8.11 16.66
N TYR A 125 25.25 7.20 16.37
CA TYR A 125 26.65 7.58 16.20
C TYR A 125 26.86 8.28 14.86
N VAL A 126 27.25 9.55 14.93
CA VAL A 126 27.53 10.40 13.78
C VAL A 126 28.97 10.90 13.85
N TYR A 127 29.71 10.76 12.75
CA TYR A 127 31.06 11.25 12.60
C TYR A 127 31.09 12.38 11.57
N ALA A 128 31.59 13.55 11.96
CA ALA A 128 31.68 14.72 11.08
C ALA A 128 33.13 15.18 10.95
N PHE A 129 33.51 15.67 9.78
CA PHE A 129 34.81 16.29 9.51
C PHE A 129 34.67 17.30 8.38
N SER A 130 35.67 18.17 8.22
CA SER A 130 35.68 19.14 7.12
C SER A 130 37.02 19.09 6.37
N THR A 131 36.97 19.18 5.05
CA THR A 131 38.12 19.41 4.19
C THR A 131 38.55 20.88 4.22
N GLY A 132 37.65 21.78 4.70
CA GLY A 132 37.91 23.19 4.91
C GLY A 132 38.36 23.54 6.34
N ASP A 133 38.33 24.83 6.64
CA ASP A 133 38.78 25.43 7.91
C ASP A 133 37.67 25.54 8.97
N HIS A 134 36.46 25.14 8.64
CA HIS A 134 35.30 25.15 9.55
C HIS A 134 34.35 23.98 9.29
N ILE A 135 33.51 23.67 10.27
CA ILE A 135 32.38 22.75 10.14
C ILE A 135 31.12 23.57 10.12
N ASP A 136 30.27 23.28 9.12
CA ASP A 136 28.91 23.82 9.06
C ASP A 136 28.08 23.32 10.25
N SER A 137 27.27 24.18 10.83
CA SER A 137 26.58 23.86 12.10
C SER A 137 25.07 23.97 12.05
N LEU A 138 24.46 24.44 10.92
CA LEU A 138 23.03 24.59 10.84
C LEU A 138 22.35 23.22 10.68
N VAL A 139 21.14 23.13 11.21
CA VAL A 139 20.34 21.90 11.25
C VAL A 139 18.91 22.23 10.85
N ILE A 140 18.29 21.31 10.13
CA ILE A 140 16.83 21.31 9.91
C ILE A 140 16.25 19.96 10.31
N SER A 141 14.98 19.96 10.74
CA SER A 141 14.31 18.73 11.11
C SER A 141 12.84 18.77 10.74
N GLY A 142 12.23 17.58 10.67
CA GLY A 142 10.84 17.42 10.31
C GLY A 142 10.41 15.97 10.28
N CYS A 143 9.26 15.73 9.65
CA CYS A 143 8.66 14.40 9.53
C CYS A 143 8.20 14.13 8.11
N VAL A 144 8.21 12.86 7.71
CA VAL A 144 7.69 12.36 6.43
C VAL A 144 6.47 11.51 6.70
N TYR A 145 5.34 11.84 6.08
CA TYR A 145 4.09 11.11 6.19
C TYR A 145 3.59 10.69 4.81
N ASP A 146 3.06 9.48 4.71
CA ASP A 146 2.29 9.06 3.53
C ASP A 146 1.04 9.94 3.36
N ALA A 147 0.90 10.54 2.20
CA ALA A 147 -0.16 11.51 1.93
C ALA A 147 -1.56 10.89 1.94
N SER A 148 -1.68 9.62 1.54
CA SER A 148 -2.96 8.90 1.40
C SER A 148 -3.47 8.32 2.73
N THR A 149 -2.55 8.00 3.65
CA THR A 149 -2.88 7.31 4.90
C THR A 149 -2.50 8.07 6.15
N LEU A 150 -1.69 9.12 6.05
CA LEU A 150 -1.07 9.85 7.15
C LEU A 150 -0.26 8.96 8.10
N ASN A 151 0.26 7.84 7.61
CA ASN A 151 1.21 7.03 8.37
C ASN A 151 2.61 7.60 8.24
N PRO A 152 3.42 7.58 9.32
CA PRO A 152 4.83 7.90 9.21
C PRO A 152 5.54 6.99 8.19
N GLN A 153 6.45 7.55 7.40
CA GLN A 153 7.21 6.82 6.39
C GLN A 153 8.65 6.62 6.87
N PRO A 154 9.00 5.42 7.34
CA PRO A 154 10.37 5.10 7.75
C PRO A 154 11.29 4.85 6.56
N ASP A 155 12.59 4.98 6.80
CA ASP A 155 13.68 4.64 5.88
C ASP A 155 13.73 5.43 4.56
N VAL A 156 12.89 6.46 4.41
CA VAL A 156 12.88 7.33 3.22
C VAL A 156 14.13 8.22 3.23
N LEU A 157 14.78 8.33 2.08
CA LEU A 157 15.90 9.26 1.88
C LEU A 157 15.36 10.69 1.88
N VAL A 158 15.89 11.55 2.74
CA VAL A 158 15.55 12.98 2.78
C VAL A 158 16.77 13.78 2.39
N GLY A 159 16.63 14.69 1.43
CA GLY A 159 17.74 15.46 0.91
C GLY A 159 17.40 16.91 0.58
N ILE A 160 18.43 17.76 0.57
CA ILE A 160 18.31 19.17 0.20
C ILE A 160 19.22 19.51 -0.99
N HIS A 161 18.69 20.36 -1.88
CA HIS A 161 19.41 20.93 -3.01
C HIS A 161 19.62 22.43 -2.87
N ARG A 162 20.81 22.92 -3.21
CA ARG A 162 21.06 24.36 -3.39
C ARG A 162 20.61 24.86 -4.76
N CYS A 163 20.60 24.00 -5.77
CA CYS A 163 20.08 24.34 -7.09
C CYS A 163 18.56 24.46 -7.03
N MET A 164 18.05 25.56 -7.58
CA MET A 164 16.60 25.86 -7.58
C MET A 164 15.90 25.37 -8.85
N GLU A 165 16.61 24.78 -9.80
CA GLU A 165 16.04 24.22 -11.01
C GLU A 165 15.38 22.87 -10.73
N ASP A 166 14.26 22.60 -11.37
CA ASP A 166 13.51 21.35 -11.19
C ASP A 166 14.28 20.12 -11.68
N SER A 167 15.10 20.32 -12.73
CA SER A 167 15.97 19.27 -13.26
C SER A 167 17.04 18.80 -12.27
N ALA A 168 17.35 19.60 -11.24
CA ALA A 168 18.37 19.24 -10.25
C ALA A 168 18.05 17.93 -9.53
N LEU A 169 16.76 17.67 -9.25
CA LEU A 169 16.34 16.46 -8.55
C LEU A 169 16.69 15.16 -9.30
N SER A 170 16.70 15.19 -10.63
CA SER A 170 17.01 14.03 -11.49
C SER A 170 18.42 14.05 -12.11
N THR A 171 19.18 15.15 -11.97
CA THR A 171 20.47 15.30 -12.66
C THR A 171 21.64 15.60 -11.75
N LEU A 172 21.40 16.13 -10.56
CA LEU A 172 22.44 16.54 -9.61
C LEU A 172 22.30 15.79 -8.29
N PRO A 173 23.40 15.38 -7.65
CA PRO A 173 23.34 14.79 -6.31
C PRO A 173 22.86 15.82 -5.28
N PHE A 174 22.23 15.36 -4.22
CA PHE A 174 21.85 16.20 -3.09
C PHE A 174 23.04 16.88 -2.44
N SER A 175 22.84 18.10 -1.95
CA SER A 175 23.86 18.84 -1.17
C SER A 175 24.04 18.23 0.23
N ARG A 176 22.98 17.72 0.83
CA ARG A 176 22.93 16.99 2.10
C ARG A 176 21.83 15.97 2.06
N ILE A 177 22.06 14.85 2.73
CA ILE A 177 21.08 13.76 2.86
C ILE A 177 21.03 13.22 4.29
N THR A 178 19.90 12.64 4.62
CA THR A 178 19.64 11.83 5.83
C THR A 178 18.58 10.78 5.52
N ARG A 179 18.27 9.90 6.46
CA ARG A 179 17.13 8.99 6.38
C ARG A 179 16.13 9.27 7.49
N ALA A 180 14.86 9.08 7.17
CA ALA A 180 13.81 9.13 8.16
C ALA A 180 13.90 7.91 9.10
N ASP A 181 13.70 8.13 10.39
CA ASP A 181 13.67 7.09 11.40
C ASP A 181 12.41 6.22 11.34
N SER A 182 12.27 5.27 12.27
CA SER A 182 11.11 4.38 12.35
C SER A 182 9.76 5.09 12.61
N GLU A 183 9.79 6.34 12.98
CA GLU A 183 8.62 7.20 13.23
C GLU A 183 8.45 8.27 12.14
N GLY A 184 9.26 8.18 11.09
CA GLY A 184 9.24 9.11 9.96
C GLY A 184 9.93 10.44 10.23
N ASN A 185 10.61 10.62 11.39
CA ASN A 185 11.32 11.85 11.69
C ASN A 185 12.66 11.88 10.98
N PHE A 186 13.10 13.06 10.57
CA PHE A 186 14.41 13.26 9.98
C PHE A 186 15.12 14.48 10.57
N VAL A 187 16.45 14.42 10.59
CA VAL A 187 17.33 15.54 10.97
C VAL A 187 18.48 15.60 9.97
N ILE A 188 18.65 16.74 9.31
CA ILE A 188 19.81 17.01 8.44
C ILE A 188 20.76 17.93 9.17
N TYR A 189 21.95 17.44 9.40
CA TYR A 189 23.02 18.14 10.12
C TYR A 189 24.00 18.84 9.18
N ASN A 190 24.78 19.74 9.74
CA ASN A 190 25.97 20.34 9.12
C ASN A 190 25.66 21.05 7.80
N ILE A 191 24.60 21.86 7.80
CA ILE A 191 24.13 22.60 6.63
C ILE A 191 24.82 23.97 6.59
N GLN A 192 25.29 24.35 5.41
CA GLN A 192 25.81 25.70 5.16
C GLN A 192 24.66 26.73 5.12
N PRO A 193 24.93 28.00 5.51
CA PRO A 193 23.95 29.06 5.27
C PRO A 193 23.59 29.18 3.79
N GLY A 194 22.30 29.31 3.49
CA GLY A 194 21.83 29.39 2.11
C GLY A 194 20.35 29.06 1.96
N LYS A 195 19.90 29.01 0.71
CA LYS A 195 18.55 28.62 0.34
C LYS A 195 18.56 27.21 -0.21
N TYR A 196 17.57 26.43 0.15
CA TYR A 196 17.48 25.02 -0.22
C TYR A 196 16.06 24.63 -0.62
N ARG A 197 15.96 23.69 -1.55
CA ARG A 197 14.74 22.89 -1.77
C ARG A 197 14.89 21.59 -1.00
N LEU A 198 13.81 21.12 -0.38
CA LEU A 198 13.75 19.92 0.44
C LEU A 198 12.89 18.87 -0.24
N TYR A 199 13.39 17.64 -0.28
CA TYR A 199 12.76 16.49 -0.89
C TYR A 199 12.87 15.26 0.01
N ALA A 200 11.94 14.32 -0.16
CA ALA A 200 12.08 12.97 0.31
C ALA A 200 11.85 12.01 -0.87
N LEU A 201 12.63 10.93 -0.95
CA LEU A 201 12.68 10.06 -2.13
C LEU A 201 12.78 8.58 -1.71
N ASN A 202 12.02 7.72 -2.39
CA ASN A 202 12.24 6.27 -2.33
C ASN A 202 13.29 5.88 -3.37
N ASP A 203 14.54 6.16 -3.07
CA ASP A 203 15.69 5.86 -3.93
C ASP A 203 15.94 4.34 -4.01
N ILE A 204 15.29 3.68 -4.94
CA ILE A 204 15.41 2.23 -5.18
C ILE A 204 16.72 1.92 -5.90
N SER A 205 17.15 2.80 -6.80
CA SER A 205 18.37 2.68 -7.60
C SER A 205 19.64 2.94 -6.81
N ARG A 206 19.56 3.67 -5.70
CA ARG A 206 20.66 4.12 -4.84
C ARG A 206 21.65 5.03 -5.55
N ASP A 207 21.16 5.81 -6.49
CA ASP A 207 21.94 6.81 -7.21
C ASP A 207 21.75 8.24 -6.67
N PHE A 208 20.89 8.38 -5.64
CA PHE A 208 20.54 9.65 -5.01
C PHE A 208 19.89 10.65 -5.97
N LEU A 209 19.28 10.16 -7.05
CA LEU A 209 18.57 10.92 -8.06
C LEU A 209 17.14 10.43 -8.17
N TYR A 210 16.22 11.33 -8.43
CA TYR A 210 14.84 10.95 -8.71
C TYR A 210 14.69 10.32 -10.10
N GLN A 211 14.05 9.17 -10.15
CA GLN A 211 13.63 8.52 -11.37
C GLN A 211 12.10 8.47 -11.44
N PRO A 212 11.50 8.71 -12.65
CA PRO A 212 10.06 8.60 -12.81
C PRO A 212 9.52 7.24 -12.35
N GLY A 213 8.49 7.25 -11.52
CA GLY A 213 7.91 6.06 -10.91
C GLY A 213 8.42 5.75 -9.51
N GLU A 214 9.39 6.48 -9.01
CA GLU A 214 9.75 6.47 -7.59
C GLU A 214 8.81 7.38 -6.80
N ALA A 215 8.46 6.94 -5.60
CA ALA A 215 7.65 7.77 -4.72
C ALA A 215 8.51 8.88 -4.11
N LEU A 216 7.93 10.07 -4.00
CA LEU A 216 8.62 11.27 -3.55
C LEU A 216 7.75 12.15 -2.64
N ALA A 217 8.40 13.10 -1.99
CA ALA A 217 7.76 14.27 -1.38
C ALA A 217 8.62 15.50 -1.64
N PHE A 218 8.02 16.65 -1.72
CA PHE A 218 8.73 17.92 -1.88
C PHE A 218 8.08 19.02 -1.04
N SER A 219 8.90 20.01 -0.66
CA SER A 219 8.41 21.22 0.01
C SER A 219 8.14 22.31 -1.03
N ASP A 220 6.97 22.92 -0.97
CA ASP A 220 6.64 24.09 -1.82
C ASP A 220 7.46 25.32 -1.42
N SER A 221 7.90 25.38 -0.16
CA SER A 221 8.65 26.51 0.38
C SER A 221 10.15 26.31 0.24
N ILE A 222 10.85 27.39 -0.09
CA ILE A 222 12.31 27.44 -0.03
C ILE A 222 12.74 27.46 1.44
N ILE A 223 13.59 26.52 1.80
CA ILE A 223 14.12 26.37 3.16
C ILE A 223 15.34 27.24 3.34
N THR A 224 15.36 28.05 4.39
CA THR A 224 16.53 28.85 4.79
C THR A 224 16.90 28.47 6.23
N PRO A 225 17.88 27.59 6.44
CA PRO A 225 18.31 27.18 7.77
C PRO A 225 18.84 28.36 8.59
N SER A 226 18.48 28.40 9.86
CA SER A 226 18.92 29.42 10.80
C SER A 226 19.04 28.85 12.22
N CYS A 227 19.70 29.55 13.10
CA CYS A 227 19.75 29.21 14.53
C CYS A 227 19.54 30.43 15.40
N GLU A 228 19.01 30.20 16.59
CA GLU A 228 18.78 31.22 17.62
C GLU A 228 19.22 30.66 18.98
N VAL A 229 19.93 31.47 19.75
CA VAL A 229 20.29 31.12 21.12
C VAL A 229 19.21 31.61 22.06
N LYS A 230 18.52 30.68 22.73
CA LYS A 230 17.50 30.97 23.74
C LYS A 230 17.97 30.55 25.11
N LEU A 231 17.63 31.36 26.12
CA LEU A 231 17.86 30.98 27.50
C LEU A 231 16.80 29.97 27.91
N HIS A 232 17.23 28.79 28.34
CA HIS A 232 16.35 27.76 28.90
C HIS A 232 16.49 27.75 30.41
N CYS A 233 15.36 27.61 31.10
CA CYS A 233 15.31 27.59 32.56
C CYS A 233 14.91 26.19 33.02
N ASP A 234 15.84 25.46 33.57
CA ASP A 234 15.56 24.18 34.21
C ASP A 234 15.19 24.42 35.68
N THR A 235 14.01 24.01 36.06
CA THR A 235 13.53 24.09 37.42
C THR A 235 13.82 22.78 38.15
N ILE A 236 14.71 22.84 39.13
CA ILE A 236 15.01 21.69 40.00
C ILE A 236 14.01 21.73 41.14
N TRP A 237 13.30 20.64 41.33
CA TRP A 237 12.32 20.47 42.40
C TRP A 237 12.94 19.63 43.51
N ARG A 238 12.63 19.97 44.77
CA ARG A 238 12.90 19.14 45.93
C ARG A 238 11.60 18.85 46.70
N ASP A 239 11.52 17.71 47.30
CA ASP A 239 10.44 17.36 48.17
C ASP A 239 10.60 18.08 49.53
N SER A 240 9.62 18.88 49.89
CA SER A 240 9.51 19.45 51.22
C SER A 240 8.54 18.63 52.07
N LEU A 241 9.02 18.19 53.23
CA LEU A 241 8.24 17.41 54.19
C LEU A 241 7.56 18.37 55.16
N SER A 242 6.25 18.36 55.22
CA SER A 242 5.44 19.04 56.23
C SER A 242 4.58 18.05 57.00
N LEU A 243 4.39 18.27 58.32
CA LEU A 243 3.50 17.47 59.15
C LEU A 243 2.10 18.03 59.06
N ALA A 244 1.12 17.22 58.74
CA ALA A 244 -0.30 17.55 58.89
C ALA A 244 -0.72 17.55 60.35
N GLU A 245 -1.80 18.25 60.72
CA GLU A 245 -2.34 18.31 62.07
C GLU A 245 -2.73 16.93 62.63
N GLU A 246 -2.91 15.92 61.82
CA GLU A 246 -3.23 14.53 62.18
C GLU A 246 -1.98 13.61 62.23
N GLY A 247 -0.76 14.12 62.09
CA GLY A 247 0.49 13.37 62.18
C GLY A 247 0.98 12.68 60.90
N ASP A 248 0.27 12.86 59.79
CA ASP A 248 0.68 12.36 58.47
C ASP A 248 1.71 13.32 57.84
N THR A 249 2.68 12.73 57.13
CA THR A 249 3.71 13.47 56.42
C THR A 249 3.20 13.87 55.03
N ILE A 250 3.06 15.15 54.78
CA ILE A 250 2.72 15.71 53.44
C ILE A 250 4.02 16.00 52.70
N ILE A 251 4.19 15.40 51.53
CA ILE A 251 5.28 15.69 50.59
C ILE A 251 4.78 16.68 49.60
N THR A 252 5.36 17.88 49.60
CA THR A 252 5.05 18.94 48.61
C THR A 252 6.30 19.25 47.78
N PRO A 253 6.22 19.18 46.44
CA PRO A 253 7.34 19.61 45.59
C PRO A 253 7.49 21.13 45.69
N VAL A 254 8.69 21.57 46.04
CA VAL A 254 9.07 23.00 46.12
C VAL A 254 10.23 23.23 45.17
N VAL A 255 10.22 24.39 44.49
CA VAL A 255 11.34 24.78 43.64
C VAL A 255 12.59 24.94 44.50
N ASP A 256 13.60 24.13 44.21
CA ASP A 256 14.89 24.21 44.91
C ASP A 256 15.81 25.25 44.27
N SER A 257 15.98 25.15 42.93
CA SER A 257 16.79 26.08 42.16
C SER A 257 16.32 26.18 40.71
N ILE A 258 16.64 27.29 40.06
CA ILE A 258 16.43 27.50 38.63
C ILE A 258 17.80 27.68 37.99
N ILE A 259 18.16 26.76 37.10
CA ILE A 259 19.40 26.84 36.32
C ILE A 259 19.03 27.42 34.95
N VAL A 260 19.65 28.55 34.62
CA VAL A 260 19.49 29.18 33.30
C VAL A 260 20.72 28.93 32.47
N HIS A 261 20.54 28.25 31.32
CA HIS A 261 21.63 28.00 30.39
C HIS A 261 21.21 28.33 28.94
N PRO A 262 22.16 28.78 28.09
CA PRO A 262 21.88 29.04 26.69
C PRO A 262 21.71 27.72 25.93
N VAL A 263 20.62 27.59 25.20
CA VAL A 263 20.35 26.46 24.28
C VAL A 263 20.20 27.01 22.87
N THR A 264 20.99 26.48 21.94
CA THR A 264 20.84 26.83 20.53
C THR A 264 19.69 26.04 19.93
N ARG A 265 18.70 26.74 19.40
CA ARG A 265 17.62 26.15 18.62
C ARG A 265 17.85 26.39 17.15
N PHE A 266 17.64 25.37 16.36
CA PHE A 266 17.77 25.40 14.90
C PHE A 266 16.37 25.45 14.26
N TYR A 267 16.28 26.15 13.14
CA TYR A 267 15.04 26.33 12.40
C TYR A 267 15.29 26.13 10.90
N PRO A 268 14.25 25.65 10.15
CA PRO A 268 12.97 25.11 10.67
C PRO A 268 13.15 23.74 11.34
N ASP A 269 12.34 23.47 12.37
CA ASP A 269 12.37 22.26 13.20
C ASP A 269 11.08 21.42 13.13
N SER A 270 10.12 21.85 12.32
CA SER A 270 8.78 21.24 12.23
C SER A 270 8.30 21.08 10.78
N LEU A 271 9.24 20.77 9.89
CA LEU A 271 8.92 20.52 8.47
C LEU A 271 8.09 19.26 8.31
N VAL A 272 7.10 19.30 7.45
CA VAL A 272 6.27 18.13 7.10
C VAL A 272 6.35 17.90 5.61
N LEU A 273 6.72 16.68 5.23
CA LEU A 273 6.75 16.22 3.86
C LEU A 273 5.64 15.19 3.63
N TRP A 274 4.82 15.43 2.61
CA TRP A 274 3.74 14.54 2.19
C TRP A 274 4.25 13.63 1.10
N TYR A 275 4.55 12.39 1.47
CA TYR A 275 5.12 11.39 0.60
C TYR A 275 4.02 10.73 -0.23
N PHE A 276 4.24 10.63 -1.54
CA PHE A 276 3.28 10.08 -2.48
C PHE A 276 3.98 9.38 -3.64
N GLU A 277 3.26 8.46 -4.27
CA GLU A 277 3.61 7.89 -5.56
C GLU A 277 2.76 8.57 -6.64
N GLU A 278 3.37 9.02 -7.73
CA GLU A 278 2.64 9.61 -8.84
C GLU A 278 1.79 8.55 -9.53
N ASP A 279 0.59 8.93 -9.97
CA ASP A 279 -0.30 8.00 -10.72
C ASP A 279 0.16 7.83 -12.20
N LYS A 280 1.46 7.85 -12.42
CA LYS A 280 2.10 7.61 -13.73
C LYS A 280 2.38 6.13 -13.91
N LYS A 281 1.33 5.36 -14.19
CA LYS A 281 1.45 3.92 -14.45
C LYS A 281 2.10 3.67 -15.81
N ARG A 282 3.05 2.75 -15.85
CA ARG A 282 3.59 2.27 -17.12
C ARG A 282 2.56 1.39 -17.80
N HIS A 283 2.11 1.81 -18.98
CA HIS A 283 1.23 1.02 -19.82
C HIS A 283 2.04 0.09 -20.70
N TYR A 284 1.87 -1.20 -20.51
CA TYR A 284 2.46 -2.24 -21.37
C TYR A 284 1.57 -3.47 -21.39
N PHE A 285 1.72 -4.26 -22.43
CA PHE A 285 1.03 -5.53 -22.55
C PHE A 285 1.73 -6.59 -21.70
N GLN A 286 1.02 -7.21 -20.76
CA GLN A 286 1.56 -8.26 -19.90
C GLN A 286 1.48 -9.63 -20.54
N GLY A 287 0.43 -9.89 -21.31
CA GLY A 287 0.29 -11.18 -21.99
C GLY A 287 -1.13 -11.51 -22.41
N VAL A 288 -1.24 -12.62 -23.14
CA VAL A 288 -2.50 -13.23 -23.54
C VAL A 288 -2.70 -14.55 -22.83
N ARG A 289 -3.92 -14.81 -22.36
CA ARG A 289 -4.34 -16.12 -21.82
C ARG A 289 -5.46 -16.68 -22.67
N ARG A 290 -5.43 -17.97 -22.90
CA ARG A 290 -6.51 -18.73 -23.54
C ARG A 290 -6.70 -20.04 -22.78
N ASP A 291 -7.35 -19.93 -21.63
CA ASP A 291 -7.60 -21.05 -20.73
C ASP A 291 -8.75 -21.94 -21.22
N GLU A 292 -9.64 -21.38 -22.03
CA GLU A 292 -10.76 -22.05 -22.64
C GLU A 292 -10.77 -21.89 -24.17
N GLN A 293 -11.36 -22.84 -24.89
CA GLN A 293 -11.38 -22.82 -26.36
C GLN A 293 -12.09 -21.61 -26.94
N HIS A 294 -13.14 -21.17 -26.27
CA HIS A 294 -14.07 -20.12 -26.75
C HIS A 294 -13.72 -18.70 -26.27
N THR A 295 -12.66 -18.54 -25.46
CA THR A 295 -12.23 -17.23 -24.98
C THR A 295 -10.73 -17.04 -25.10
N PHE A 296 -10.31 -15.80 -25.24
CA PHE A 296 -8.96 -15.38 -24.91
C PHE A 296 -9.01 -14.03 -24.18
N THR A 297 -8.04 -13.80 -23.32
CA THR A 297 -7.98 -12.61 -22.45
C THR A 297 -6.65 -11.90 -22.64
N LEU A 298 -6.71 -10.61 -22.92
CA LEU A 298 -5.55 -9.71 -22.93
C LEU A 298 -5.42 -9.06 -21.56
N ILE A 299 -4.20 -9.00 -21.05
CA ILE A 299 -3.89 -8.44 -19.74
C ILE A 299 -2.87 -7.32 -19.94
N PHE A 300 -3.19 -6.15 -19.40
CA PHE A 300 -2.36 -4.96 -19.42
C PHE A 300 -1.91 -4.59 -18.01
N SER A 301 -0.85 -3.84 -17.89
CA SER A 301 -0.30 -3.37 -16.61
C SER A 301 -1.11 -2.26 -15.95
N ALA A 302 -1.89 -1.54 -16.74
CA ALA A 302 -2.69 -0.39 -16.30
C ALA A 302 -3.98 -0.28 -17.12
N PRO A 303 -4.99 0.48 -16.62
CA PRO A 303 -6.21 0.78 -17.34
C PRO A 303 -5.92 1.35 -18.73
N GLN A 304 -6.66 0.90 -19.73
CA GLN A 304 -6.48 1.36 -21.10
C GLN A 304 -7.40 2.55 -21.37
N ASP A 305 -6.82 3.74 -21.68
CA ASP A 305 -7.59 4.95 -22.05
C ASP A 305 -8.30 4.78 -23.41
N SER A 306 -7.72 3.98 -24.28
CA SER A 306 -8.28 3.62 -25.58
C SER A 306 -8.21 2.10 -25.78
N MET A 307 -9.31 1.50 -26.23
CA MET A 307 -9.35 0.07 -26.47
C MET A 307 -8.36 -0.33 -27.56
N PRO A 308 -7.66 -1.47 -27.37
CA PRO A 308 -6.74 -1.97 -28.38
C PRO A 308 -7.50 -2.39 -29.64
N VAL A 309 -6.95 -2.05 -30.80
CA VAL A 309 -7.48 -2.52 -32.09
C VAL A 309 -6.87 -3.87 -32.41
N LEU A 310 -7.73 -4.88 -32.52
CA LEU A 310 -7.32 -6.26 -32.80
C LEU A 310 -7.73 -6.67 -34.22
N ARG A 311 -6.77 -7.30 -34.90
CA ARG A 311 -7.01 -8.04 -36.13
C ARG A 311 -6.66 -9.50 -35.93
N ALA A 312 -7.47 -10.40 -36.40
CA ALA A 312 -7.22 -11.83 -36.40
C ALA A 312 -6.85 -12.34 -37.78
N LEU A 313 -5.92 -13.28 -37.87
CA LEU A 313 -5.61 -13.95 -39.14
C LEU A 313 -6.74 -14.93 -39.46
N ARG A 314 -7.23 -14.90 -40.70
CA ARG A 314 -8.25 -15.87 -41.16
C ARG A 314 -7.74 -17.30 -41.04
N PRO A 315 -8.55 -18.25 -40.54
CA PRO A 315 -8.14 -19.62 -40.38
C PRO A 315 -7.66 -20.32 -41.66
N SER A 316 -8.17 -19.88 -42.81
CA SER A 316 -7.82 -20.39 -44.15
C SER A 316 -6.52 -19.81 -44.71
N GLU A 317 -5.94 -18.81 -44.07
CA GLU A 317 -4.80 -18.03 -44.61
C GLU A 317 -3.59 -17.99 -43.67
N ILE A 318 -3.42 -19.04 -42.83
CA ILE A 318 -2.33 -19.12 -41.84
C ILE A 318 -0.94 -19.00 -42.48
N ASP A 319 -0.77 -19.49 -43.72
CA ASP A 319 0.49 -19.39 -44.46
C ASP A 319 0.76 -17.97 -45.01
N SER A 320 -0.18 -17.05 -44.89
CA SER A 320 -0.16 -15.72 -45.47
C SER A 320 0.08 -14.59 -44.45
N LEU A 321 0.82 -14.86 -43.40
CA LEU A 321 1.11 -13.90 -42.27
C LEU A 321 1.62 -12.53 -42.74
N ASN A 322 2.24 -12.47 -43.90
CA ASN A 322 2.83 -11.22 -44.44
C ASN A 322 1.90 -10.43 -45.36
N THR A 323 0.66 -10.85 -45.54
CA THR A 323 -0.28 -10.21 -46.48
C THR A 323 -1.36 -9.45 -45.66
N ASP A 324 -1.44 -8.13 -45.79
CA ASP A 324 -2.41 -7.29 -45.06
C ASP A 324 -3.87 -7.71 -45.29
N SER A 325 -4.19 -8.28 -46.46
CA SER A 325 -5.53 -8.76 -46.80
C SER A 325 -5.98 -10.00 -46.01
N ALA A 326 -5.04 -10.71 -45.39
CA ALA A 326 -5.32 -11.91 -44.57
C ALA A 326 -5.82 -11.54 -43.15
N TRP A 327 -5.56 -10.30 -42.71
CA TRP A 327 -5.93 -9.80 -41.40
C TRP A 327 -7.30 -9.14 -41.43
N VAL A 328 -8.21 -9.63 -40.62
CA VAL A 328 -9.59 -9.14 -40.50
C VAL A 328 -9.84 -8.61 -39.10
N ASN A 329 -10.82 -7.74 -38.97
CA ASN A 329 -11.20 -7.20 -37.67
C ASN A 329 -11.62 -8.35 -36.75
N CYS A 330 -10.99 -8.43 -35.57
CA CYS A 330 -11.32 -9.48 -34.59
C CYS A 330 -12.78 -9.40 -34.11
N MET A 331 -13.37 -8.20 -34.11
CA MET A 331 -14.76 -7.99 -33.69
C MET A 331 -15.80 -8.63 -34.62
N ASP A 332 -15.40 -9.06 -35.81
CA ASP A 332 -16.29 -9.82 -36.71
C ASP A 332 -16.50 -11.27 -36.22
N TYR A 333 -15.63 -11.77 -35.33
CA TYR A 333 -15.60 -13.13 -34.83
C TYR A 333 -15.71 -13.27 -33.33
N CYS A 334 -15.75 -12.15 -32.61
CA CYS A 334 -15.79 -12.17 -31.15
C CYS A 334 -16.57 -11.00 -30.55
N MET A 335 -17.00 -11.20 -29.35
CA MET A 335 -17.60 -10.16 -28.49
C MET A 335 -16.59 -9.77 -27.41
N MET A 336 -16.48 -8.48 -27.14
CA MET A 336 -15.51 -7.94 -26.18
C MET A 336 -16.14 -7.67 -24.83
N GLN A 337 -15.51 -8.13 -23.76
CA GLN A 337 -15.84 -7.86 -22.38
C GLN A 337 -14.65 -7.16 -21.71
N VAL A 338 -14.87 -5.96 -21.19
CA VAL A 338 -13.85 -5.17 -20.50
C VAL A 338 -14.07 -5.31 -18.99
N SER A 339 -12.98 -5.52 -18.23
CA SER A 339 -13.02 -5.49 -16.76
C SER A 339 -13.38 -4.10 -16.24
N GLN A 340 -13.88 -4.01 -15.02
CA GLN A 340 -14.15 -2.73 -14.36
C GLN A 340 -12.87 -1.90 -14.19
N GLY A 341 -11.70 -2.55 -14.06
CA GLY A 341 -10.39 -1.89 -13.99
C GLY A 341 -9.85 -1.45 -15.34
N MET A 342 -10.51 -1.78 -16.47
CA MET A 342 -10.08 -1.48 -17.84
C MET A 342 -8.66 -1.98 -18.20
N ASP A 343 -8.10 -2.90 -17.42
CA ASP A 343 -6.77 -3.50 -17.57
C ASP A 343 -6.81 -4.92 -18.14
N THR A 344 -7.98 -5.52 -18.13
CA THR A 344 -8.20 -6.89 -18.59
C THR A 344 -9.36 -6.93 -19.58
N ILE A 345 -9.11 -7.45 -20.78
CA ILE A 345 -10.10 -7.51 -21.85
C ILE A 345 -10.26 -8.95 -22.29
N THR A 346 -11.46 -9.52 -22.10
CA THR A 346 -11.80 -10.88 -22.53
C THR A 346 -12.59 -10.83 -23.83
N TYR A 347 -12.16 -11.63 -24.79
CA TYR A 347 -12.83 -11.80 -26.07
C TYR A 347 -13.51 -13.18 -26.12
N TRP A 348 -14.80 -13.17 -26.39
CA TRP A 348 -15.65 -14.35 -26.56
C TRP A 348 -15.77 -14.68 -28.04
N LEU A 349 -15.18 -15.79 -28.47
CA LEU A 349 -15.21 -16.22 -29.87
C LEU A 349 -16.63 -16.66 -30.25
N THR A 350 -17.14 -16.16 -31.36
CA THR A 350 -18.46 -16.51 -31.89
C THR A 350 -18.36 -17.44 -33.11
N ASP A 351 -17.20 -17.43 -33.80
CA ASP A 351 -16.98 -18.28 -34.95
C ASP A 351 -16.53 -19.69 -34.55
N SER A 352 -17.21 -20.70 -35.06
CA SER A 352 -16.96 -22.11 -34.76
C SER A 352 -15.59 -22.62 -35.24
N LEU A 353 -15.06 -22.07 -36.35
CA LEU A 353 -13.73 -22.43 -36.86
C LEU A 353 -12.66 -21.88 -35.92
N ALA A 354 -12.75 -20.63 -35.50
CA ALA A 354 -11.83 -20.01 -34.56
C ALA A 354 -11.82 -20.72 -33.19
N ILE A 355 -12.99 -21.15 -32.71
CA ILE A 355 -13.13 -21.95 -31.48
C ILE A 355 -12.40 -23.28 -31.59
N GLY A 356 -12.47 -23.94 -32.77
CA GLY A 356 -11.83 -25.21 -33.03
C GLY A 356 -10.30 -25.16 -33.16
N MET A 357 -9.71 -23.99 -33.33
CA MET A 357 -8.25 -23.81 -33.46
C MET A 357 -7.52 -23.85 -32.13
N ASP A 358 -6.42 -24.56 -32.05
CA ASP A 358 -5.55 -24.54 -30.85
C ASP A 358 -4.77 -23.24 -30.71
N SER A 359 -4.58 -22.48 -31.79
CA SER A 359 -3.81 -21.23 -31.82
C SER A 359 -4.47 -20.21 -32.72
N ILE A 360 -4.55 -18.98 -32.24
CA ILE A 360 -5.08 -17.83 -32.99
C ILE A 360 -3.98 -16.77 -33.06
N TYR A 361 -3.61 -16.38 -34.29
CA TYR A 361 -2.69 -15.26 -34.52
C TYR A 361 -3.47 -13.96 -34.48
N LEU A 362 -3.00 -13.02 -33.65
CA LEU A 362 -3.61 -11.71 -33.44
C LEU A 362 -2.56 -10.61 -33.68
N GLN A 363 -2.93 -9.62 -34.45
CA GLN A 363 -2.20 -8.36 -34.56
C GLN A 363 -2.93 -7.33 -33.68
N MET A 364 -2.21 -6.74 -32.72
CA MET A 364 -2.76 -5.82 -31.75
C MET A 364 -2.07 -4.47 -31.84
N GLN A 365 -2.86 -3.41 -32.05
CA GLN A 365 -2.40 -2.03 -31.92
C GLN A 365 -2.93 -1.45 -30.62
N TYR A 366 -2.03 -0.97 -29.77
CA TYR A 366 -2.35 -0.46 -28.45
C TYR A 366 -1.39 0.65 -28.01
N LYS A 367 -1.67 1.29 -26.88
CA LYS A 367 -0.80 2.32 -26.30
C LYS A 367 0.16 1.72 -25.30
N VAL A 368 1.44 2.11 -25.39
CA VAL A 368 2.52 1.72 -24.47
C VAL A 368 3.25 2.96 -23.98
N THR A 369 3.75 2.91 -22.78
CA THR A 369 4.54 4.00 -22.19
C THR A 369 6.01 3.86 -22.63
N ASP A 370 6.57 4.90 -23.23
CA ASP A 370 7.98 4.99 -23.58
C ASP A 370 8.88 5.26 -22.36
N SER A 371 10.19 5.40 -22.56
CA SER A 371 11.15 5.70 -21.49
C SER A 371 10.93 7.08 -20.84
N LEU A 372 10.23 7.98 -21.51
CA LEU A 372 9.90 9.33 -21.04
C LEU A 372 8.46 9.42 -20.47
N TYR A 373 7.80 8.27 -20.26
CA TYR A 373 6.40 8.16 -19.81
C TYR A 373 5.35 8.74 -20.78
N ASN A 374 5.68 8.93 -22.07
CA ASN A 374 4.69 9.30 -23.06
C ASN A 374 4.00 8.06 -23.62
N LEU A 375 2.69 8.19 -23.88
CA LEU A 375 1.90 7.12 -24.51
C LEU A 375 2.12 7.12 -26.02
N VAL A 376 2.81 6.10 -26.51
CA VAL A 376 3.07 5.89 -27.93
C VAL A 376 2.27 4.69 -28.46
N SER A 377 1.94 4.69 -29.76
CA SER A 377 1.23 3.58 -30.38
C SER A 377 2.21 2.47 -30.75
N GLN A 378 1.94 1.25 -30.34
CA GLN A 378 2.71 0.04 -30.68
C GLN A 378 1.82 -0.96 -31.38
N VAL A 379 2.42 -1.75 -32.30
CA VAL A 379 1.75 -2.84 -32.99
C VAL A 379 2.55 -4.12 -32.74
N ASP A 380 1.90 -5.12 -32.11
CA ASP A 380 2.49 -6.40 -31.82
C ASP A 380 1.69 -7.54 -32.46
N THR A 381 2.40 -8.60 -32.86
CA THR A 381 1.77 -9.86 -33.27
C THR A 381 1.87 -10.85 -32.13
N ILE A 382 0.75 -11.32 -31.63
CA ILE A 382 0.62 -12.21 -30.48
C ILE A 382 -0.06 -13.52 -30.88
N LEU A 383 0.24 -14.58 -30.15
CA LEU A 383 -0.33 -15.90 -30.37
C LEU A 383 -1.13 -16.34 -29.14
N ALA A 384 -2.46 -16.46 -29.29
CA ALA A 384 -3.34 -16.98 -28.26
C ALA A 384 -3.45 -18.51 -28.39
N VAL A 385 -2.80 -19.25 -27.50
CA VAL A 385 -2.70 -20.72 -27.55
C VAL A 385 -3.60 -21.35 -26.50
N TYR A 386 -4.51 -22.22 -26.94
CA TYR A 386 -5.25 -23.12 -26.06
C TYR A 386 -4.47 -24.43 -25.92
N ARG A 387 -4.17 -24.79 -24.69
CA ARG A 387 -3.53 -26.07 -24.37
C ARG A 387 -4.56 -26.99 -23.73
N SER A 388 -5.08 -27.95 -24.53
CA SER A 388 -6.00 -28.94 -23.96
C SER A 388 -5.26 -29.76 -22.88
N PRO A 389 -5.91 -29.98 -21.72
CA PRO A 389 -5.32 -30.82 -20.69
C PRO A 389 -5.01 -32.23 -21.23
N ARG A 390 -3.87 -32.80 -20.86
CA ARG A 390 -3.59 -34.20 -21.15
C ARG A 390 -4.55 -35.10 -20.40
N MET A 391 -5.50 -35.69 -21.08
CA MET A 391 -6.53 -36.58 -20.52
C MET A 391 -6.45 -37.95 -21.11
N SER A 392 -6.89 -38.99 -20.35
CA SER A 392 -7.15 -40.30 -20.86
C SER A 392 -8.35 -40.25 -21.83
N GLU A 393 -8.42 -41.22 -22.77
CA GLU A 393 -9.49 -41.30 -23.77
C GLU A 393 -10.89 -41.33 -23.12
N LYS A 394 -11.03 -42.08 -22.03
CA LYS A 394 -12.29 -42.14 -21.23
C LYS A 394 -12.66 -40.81 -20.60
N ALA A 395 -11.66 -40.00 -20.16
CA ALA A 395 -11.90 -38.67 -19.61
C ALA A 395 -12.29 -37.68 -20.72
N ARG A 396 -11.74 -37.85 -21.93
CA ARG A 396 -12.07 -37.05 -23.11
C ARG A 396 -13.51 -37.30 -23.58
N GLU A 397 -13.93 -38.56 -23.69
CA GLU A 397 -15.32 -38.90 -24.00
C GLU A 397 -16.31 -38.38 -22.98
N THR A 398 -15.94 -38.44 -21.69
CA THR A 398 -16.78 -37.87 -20.60
C THR A 398 -16.90 -36.37 -20.72
N LEU A 399 -15.81 -35.66 -21.07
CA LEU A 399 -15.80 -34.22 -21.28
C LEU A 399 -16.64 -33.82 -22.50
N GLU A 400 -16.52 -34.56 -23.61
CA GLU A 400 -17.32 -34.32 -24.82
C GLU A 400 -18.83 -34.53 -24.56
N ARG A 401 -19.17 -35.58 -23.79
CA ARG A 401 -20.54 -35.78 -23.36
C ARG A 401 -21.05 -34.61 -22.50
N LYS A 402 -20.26 -34.16 -21.51
CA LYS A 402 -20.58 -32.98 -20.69
C LYS A 402 -20.72 -31.70 -21.52
N LYS A 403 -19.88 -31.55 -22.57
CA LYS A 403 -20.01 -30.39 -23.49
C LYS A 403 -21.31 -30.42 -24.27
N ARG A 404 -21.78 -31.62 -24.72
CA ARG A 404 -23.08 -31.78 -25.43
C ARG A 404 -24.29 -31.53 -24.51
N GLU A 405 -24.18 -31.95 -23.24
CA GLU A 405 -25.20 -31.79 -22.21
C GLU A 405 -25.04 -30.48 -21.42
N ARG A 406 -24.19 -29.55 -21.90
CA ARG A 406 -23.93 -28.32 -21.20
C ARG A 406 -25.21 -27.50 -20.99
N LYS A 407 -25.44 -27.10 -19.75
CA LYS A 407 -26.49 -26.18 -19.34
C LYS A 407 -25.90 -24.85 -18.97
N LEU A 408 -26.62 -23.79 -19.20
CA LEU A 408 -26.27 -22.47 -18.79
C LEU A 408 -26.49 -22.31 -17.29
N GLU A 409 -25.42 -22.07 -16.55
CA GLU A 409 -25.50 -21.78 -15.12
C GLU A 409 -25.80 -20.30 -14.90
N LEU A 410 -26.94 -20.03 -14.22
CA LEU A 410 -27.28 -18.70 -13.75
C LEU A 410 -27.17 -18.66 -12.23
N LYS A 411 -26.49 -17.63 -11.71
CA LYS A 411 -26.34 -17.37 -10.27
C LYS A 411 -27.04 -16.06 -9.90
N SER A 412 -27.58 -15.99 -8.70
CA SER A 412 -28.18 -14.74 -8.19
C SER A 412 -27.51 -14.31 -6.89
N ASN A 413 -27.42 -12.99 -6.65
CA ASN A 413 -27.04 -12.43 -5.35
C ASN A 413 -28.19 -12.49 -4.33
N ALA A 414 -29.39 -12.86 -4.75
CA ALA A 414 -30.55 -12.95 -3.89
C ALA A 414 -30.36 -14.00 -2.79
N SER A 415 -30.76 -13.70 -1.58
CA SER A 415 -30.56 -14.55 -0.40
C SER A 415 -31.74 -14.48 0.56
N ALA A 416 -31.77 -15.41 1.53
CA ALA A 416 -32.77 -15.39 2.60
C ALA A 416 -32.59 -14.21 3.59
N SER A 417 -31.54 -13.42 3.46
CA SER A 417 -31.32 -12.17 4.19
C SER A 417 -30.75 -11.15 3.19
N PHE A 418 -31.63 -10.43 2.52
CA PHE A 418 -31.31 -9.52 1.43
C PHE A 418 -31.42 -8.06 1.89
N ASP A 419 -30.46 -7.24 1.50
CA ASP A 419 -30.41 -5.83 1.90
C ASP A 419 -31.45 -4.99 1.15
N ILE A 420 -32.11 -4.07 1.87
CA ILE A 420 -33.20 -3.24 1.33
C ILE A 420 -32.72 -2.22 0.29
N TYR A 421 -31.43 -1.95 0.22
CA TYR A 421 -30.81 -0.99 -0.70
C TYR A 421 -30.08 -1.67 -1.88
N ASP A 422 -29.97 -3.00 -1.86
CA ASP A 422 -29.33 -3.74 -2.95
C ASP A 422 -30.33 -4.10 -4.07
N THR A 423 -29.82 -4.31 -5.26
CA THR A 423 -30.60 -4.71 -6.42
C THR A 423 -30.38 -6.18 -6.68
N ILE A 424 -31.43 -6.91 -6.98
CA ILE A 424 -31.37 -8.32 -7.33
C ILE A 424 -30.68 -8.45 -8.68
N ARG A 425 -29.61 -9.23 -8.73
CA ARG A 425 -28.79 -9.48 -9.93
C ARG A 425 -28.74 -10.95 -10.24
N ILE A 426 -28.85 -11.27 -11.51
CA ILE A 426 -28.66 -12.62 -12.03
C ILE A 426 -27.40 -12.57 -12.90
N TYR A 427 -26.45 -13.41 -12.60
CA TYR A 427 -25.18 -13.52 -13.31
C TYR A 427 -25.19 -14.74 -14.20
N SER A 428 -24.82 -14.55 -15.47
CA SER A 428 -24.57 -15.62 -16.42
C SER A 428 -23.07 -15.89 -16.53
N ALA A 429 -22.69 -17.15 -16.64
CA ALA A 429 -21.31 -17.54 -16.88
C ALA A 429 -20.84 -17.24 -18.32
N PHE A 430 -21.79 -17.02 -19.25
CA PHE A 430 -21.54 -16.78 -20.67
C PHE A 430 -22.38 -15.60 -21.17
N PRO A 431 -21.95 -14.93 -22.24
CA PRO A 431 -22.76 -13.91 -22.89
C PRO A 431 -24.11 -14.49 -23.35
N LEU A 432 -25.19 -13.75 -23.14
CA LEU A 432 -26.51 -14.19 -23.50
C LEU A 432 -26.91 -13.72 -24.91
N GLU A 433 -27.35 -14.67 -25.73
CA GLU A 433 -27.97 -14.40 -27.04
C GLU A 433 -29.39 -13.90 -26.88
N SER A 434 -30.19 -14.56 -26.03
CA SER A 434 -31.56 -14.20 -25.79
C SER A 434 -31.98 -14.31 -24.32
N VAL A 435 -32.88 -13.43 -23.91
CA VAL A 435 -33.51 -13.39 -22.60
C VAL A 435 -35.01 -13.22 -22.84
N HIS A 436 -35.83 -14.15 -22.35
CA HIS A 436 -37.28 -14.16 -22.49
C HIS A 436 -37.93 -13.71 -21.18
N ASP A 437 -38.25 -12.43 -21.06
CA ASP A 437 -38.76 -11.80 -19.85
C ASP A 437 -40.05 -12.47 -19.34
N SER A 438 -40.89 -13.00 -20.23
CA SER A 438 -42.13 -13.71 -19.89
C SER A 438 -41.95 -15.01 -19.10
N MET A 439 -40.71 -15.55 -19.10
CA MET A 439 -40.33 -16.77 -18.38
C MET A 439 -39.68 -16.49 -17.00
N PHE A 440 -39.67 -15.23 -16.60
CA PHE A 440 -39.30 -14.83 -15.26
C PHE A 440 -40.55 -14.51 -14.46
N HIS A 441 -40.58 -14.95 -13.23
CA HIS A 441 -41.70 -14.72 -12.32
C HIS A 441 -41.16 -14.17 -11.02
N PHE A 442 -41.74 -13.06 -10.59
CA PHE A 442 -41.38 -12.44 -9.32
C PHE A 442 -42.64 -12.36 -8.45
N LEU A 443 -42.61 -13.04 -7.32
CA LEU A 443 -43.78 -13.31 -6.50
C LEU A 443 -43.57 -12.75 -5.10
N HIS A 444 -44.58 -12.11 -4.55
CA HIS A 444 -44.64 -11.67 -3.16
C HIS A 444 -45.35 -12.74 -2.32
N LYS A 445 -44.75 -13.14 -1.21
CA LYS A 445 -45.29 -14.10 -0.28
C LYS A 445 -46.18 -13.38 0.73
N VAL A 446 -47.48 -13.63 0.68
CA VAL A 446 -48.47 -13.18 1.67
C VAL A 446 -49.01 -14.42 2.38
N ASP A 447 -48.73 -14.57 3.67
CA ASP A 447 -48.99 -15.77 4.46
C ASP A 447 -48.40 -17.03 3.81
N THR A 448 -49.23 -17.88 3.21
CA THR A 448 -48.83 -19.12 2.51
C THR A 448 -48.92 -19.02 1.00
N LEU A 449 -49.44 -17.91 0.47
CA LEU A 449 -49.70 -17.72 -0.96
C LEU A 449 -48.61 -16.84 -1.58
N PHE A 450 -48.29 -17.15 -2.85
CA PHE A 450 -47.37 -16.39 -3.67
C PHE A 450 -48.11 -15.62 -4.74
N ASN A 451 -48.19 -14.31 -4.66
CA ASN A 451 -48.87 -13.42 -5.59
C ASN A 451 -47.89 -12.75 -6.54
N PRO A 452 -48.13 -12.73 -7.85
CA PRO A 452 -47.25 -12.06 -8.80
C PRO A 452 -47.23 -10.55 -8.56
N ILE A 453 -46.04 -9.95 -8.66
CA ILE A 453 -45.87 -8.50 -8.61
C ILE A 453 -45.16 -8.00 -9.87
N PRO A 454 -45.41 -6.75 -10.28
CA PRO A 454 -44.73 -6.17 -11.43
C PRO A 454 -43.26 -5.98 -11.19
N PHE A 455 -42.46 -6.33 -12.18
CA PHE A 455 -40.99 -6.17 -12.18
C PHE A 455 -40.51 -5.91 -13.62
N VAL A 456 -39.25 -5.48 -13.74
CA VAL A 456 -38.57 -5.24 -15.02
C VAL A 456 -37.21 -5.93 -14.99
N ILE A 457 -36.84 -6.57 -16.10
CA ILE A 457 -35.50 -7.11 -16.30
C ILE A 457 -34.73 -6.10 -17.13
N GLN A 458 -33.59 -5.66 -16.62
CA GLN A 458 -32.69 -4.75 -17.30
C GLN A 458 -31.35 -5.42 -17.52
N LYS A 459 -30.85 -5.42 -18.75
CA LYS A 459 -29.50 -5.85 -19.07
C LYS A 459 -28.51 -4.76 -18.62
N TYR A 460 -27.49 -5.14 -17.87
CA TYR A 460 -26.48 -4.20 -17.38
C TYR A 460 -25.44 -3.85 -18.45
N ASP A 461 -25.06 -4.84 -19.25
CA ASP A 461 -24.02 -4.72 -20.26
C ASP A 461 -24.51 -5.20 -21.64
N THR A 462 -23.73 -4.95 -22.67
CA THR A 462 -24.01 -5.35 -24.04
C THR A 462 -24.02 -6.87 -24.23
N LEU A 463 -23.32 -7.60 -23.37
CA LEU A 463 -23.22 -9.07 -23.38
C LEU A 463 -24.35 -9.75 -22.58
N ALA A 464 -25.14 -8.96 -21.88
CA ALA A 464 -26.22 -9.40 -21.01
C ALA A 464 -25.79 -10.47 -19.97
N MET A 465 -24.52 -10.44 -19.56
CA MET A 465 -24.01 -11.38 -18.54
C MET A 465 -24.50 -11.05 -17.13
N VAL A 466 -25.00 -9.84 -16.91
CA VAL A 466 -25.63 -9.40 -15.68
C VAL A 466 -27.01 -8.84 -15.99
N LEU A 467 -28.04 -9.45 -15.37
CA LEU A 467 -29.43 -9.00 -15.47
C LEU A 467 -29.86 -8.43 -14.12
N TYR A 468 -30.40 -7.22 -14.12
CA TYR A 468 -31.06 -6.62 -12.96
C TYR A 468 -32.55 -6.97 -12.95
N VAL A 469 -33.03 -7.42 -11.79
CA VAL A 469 -34.44 -7.60 -11.53
C VAL A 469 -34.92 -6.43 -10.68
N ILE A 470 -35.64 -5.50 -11.27
CA ILE A 470 -36.10 -4.26 -10.63
C ILE A 470 -37.56 -4.41 -10.27
N ALA A 471 -37.85 -4.38 -8.98
CA ALA A 471 -39.21 -4.45 -8.44
C ALA A 471 -39.35 -3.52 -7.24
N LYS A 472 -40.61 -3.13 -6.92
CA LYS A 472 -40.89 -2.39 -5.69
C LYS A 472 -40.93 -3.36 -4.51
N LEU A 473 -39.86 -3.39 -3.73
CA LEU A 473 -39.71 -4.27 -2.58
C LEU A 473 -40.04 -3.51 -1.29
N GLN A 474 -40.65 -4.22 -0.33
CA GLN A 474 -40.97 -3.69 1.00
C GLN A 474 -40.09 -4.39 2.05
N PRO A 475 -39.54 -3.63 3.02
CA PRO A 475 -38.77 -4.22 4.12
C PRO A 475 -39.58 -5.28 4.89
N GLU A 476 -38.87 -6.27 5.45
CA GLU A 476 -39.42 -7.38 6.25
C GLU A 476 -40.26 -8.40 5.46
N GLU A 477 -40.62 -8.10 4.23
CA GLU A 477 -41.42 -8.98 3.37
C GLU A 477 -40.55 -10.06 2.70
N SER A 478 -41.23 -11.12 2.27
CA SER A 478 -40.60 -12.24 1.59
C SER A 478 -41.09 -12.32 0.13
N TYR A 479 -40.13 -12.57 -0.76
CA TYR A 479 -40.35 -12.67 -2.19
C TYR A 479 -39.78 -13.98 -2.72
N GLN A 480 -40.21 -14.36 -3.90
CA GLN A 480 -39.68 -15.49 -4.63
C GLN A 480 -39.37 -15.07 -6.06
N LEU A 481 -38.10 -15.27 -6.44
CA LEU A 481 -37.68 -15.21 -7.83
C LEU A 481 -37.72 -16.62 -8.41
N LYS A 482 -38.48 -16.80 -9.50
CA LYS A 482 -38.54 -18.03 -10.27
C LYS A 482 -38.13 -17.72 -11.71
N VAL A 483 -37.22 -18.50 -12.27
CA VAL A 483 -36.80 -18.43 -13.67
C VAL A 483 -37.08 -19.80 -14.26
N ASP A 484 -37.91 -19.86 -15.30
CA ASP A 484 -38.24 -21.12 -15.95
C ASP A 484 -37.04 -21.66 -16.76
N SER A 485 -37.10 -22.95 -17.08
CA SER A 485 -36.10 -23.59 -17.95
C SER A 485 -36.11 -22.95 -19.33
N ALA A 486 -34.94 -22.72 -19.93
CA ALA A 486 -34.78 -22.07 -21.23
C ALA A 486 -35.24 -20.59 -21.31
N ALA A 487 -35.36 -19.90 -20.17
CA ALA A 487 -35.61 -18.46 -20.11
C ALA A 487 -34.46 -17.63 -20.68
N CYS A 488 -33.23 -18.13 -20.54
CA CYS A 488 -32.01 -17.55 -21.09
C CYS A 488 -31.28 -18.56 -21.98
N ARG A 489 -30.75 -18.08 -23.09
CA ARG A 489 -29.90 -18.86 -23.99
C ARG A 489 -28.59 -18.11 -24.19
N ASP A 490 -27.47 -18.81 -24.09
CA ASP A 490 -26.15 -18.23 -24.36
C ASP A 490 -25.82 -18.25 -25.86
N ILE A 491 -24.75 -17.51 -26.23
CA ILE A 491 -24.27 -17.42 -27.62
C ILE A 491 -23.81 -18.76 -28.22
N TYR A 492 -23.66 -19.81 -27.41
CA TYR A 492 -23.29 -21.16 -27.82
C TYR A 492 -24.46 -22.14 -27.81
N GLY A 493 -25.67 -21.65 -27.58
CA GLY A 493 -26.91 -22.39 -27.67
C GLY A 493 -27.34 -23.14 -26.41
N ALA A 494 -26.59 -23.06 -25.31
CA ALA A 494 -27.01 -23.69 -24.05
C ALA A 494 -28.10 -22.85 -23.34
N CYS A 495 -29.07 -23.53 -22.75
CA CYS A 495 -30.15 -22.91 -21.99
C CYS A 495 -30.01 -23.20 -20.49
N ASN A 496 -30.63 -22.35 -19.68
CA ASN A 496 -30.67 -22.53 -18.24
C ASN A 496 -31.68 -23.58 -17.79
N ASP A 497 -31.43 -24.22 -16.66
CA ASP A 497 -32.41 -24.95 -15.90
C ASP A 497 -33.32 -23.98 -15.11
N SER A 498 -34.48 -24.48 -14.62
CA SER A 498 -35.33 -23.68 -13.76
C SER A 498 -34.62 -23.33 -12.44
N ILE A 499 -34.77 -22.07 -12.03
CA ILE A 499 -34.21 -21.55 -10.76
C ILE A 499 -35.37 -21.06 -9.91
N GLN A 500 -35.33 -21.37 -8.64
CA GLN A 500 -36.28 -20.87 -7.65
C GLN A 500 -35.52 -20.43 -6.41
N GLN A 501 -35.69 -19.17 -6.03
CA GLN A 501 -35.00 -18.59 -4.90
C GLN A 501 -35.92 -17.74 -4.05
N ILE A 502 -35.90 -17.96 -2.74
CA ILE A 502 -36.64 -17.18 -1.75
C ILE A 502 -35.72 -16.03 -1.28
N ILE A 503 -36.31 -14.84 -1.22
CA ILE A 503 -35.66 -13.60 -0.85
C ILE A 503 -36.42 -13.02 0.33
N LYS A 504 -35.77 -12.80 1.45
CA LYS A 504 -36.36 -12.09 2.59
C LYS A 504 -35.60 -10.80 2.80
N LEU A 505 -36.30 -9.68 2.76
CA LEU A 505 -35.68 -8.38 3.01
C LEU A 505 -35.46 -8.16 4.50
N LYS A 506 -34.32 -7.56 4.82
CA LYS A 506 -34.02 -7.09 6.17
C LYS A 506 -34.98 -5.99 6.61
N SER A 507 -35.11 -5.80 7.92
CA SER A 507 -35.85 -4.67 8.49
C SER A 507 -35.09 -3.37 8.34
N ARG A 508 -35.77 -2.25 8.29
CA ARG A 508 -35.12 -0.93 8.43
C ARG A 508 -34.42 -0.78 9.79
N ASN A 509 -34.97 -1.45 10.80
CA ASN A 509 -34.43 -1.45 12.16
C ASN A 509 -33.11 -2.24 12.30
N ASP A 510 -32.72 -3.04 11.29
CA ASP A 510 -31.44 -3.75 11.27
C ASP A 510 -30.26 -2.82 10.95
N TYR A 511 -30.55 -1.62 10.49
CA TYR A 511 -29.54 -0.64 10.08
C TYR A 511 -29.45 0.53 11.05
N SER A 512 -28.36 1.27 10.91
CA SER A 512 -28.15 2.57 11.53
C SER A 512 -27.98 3.66 10.47
N SER A 513 -28.13 4.90 10.87
CA SER A 513 -27.77 6.07 10.06
C SER A 513 -26.75 6.93 10.79
N LEU A 514 -25.91 7.61 10.02
CA LEU A 514 -24.90 8.53 10.51
C LEU A 514 -24.95 9.83 9.70
N ARG A 515 -25.22 10.93 10.36
CA ARG A 515 -25.10 12.28 9.80
C ARG A 515 -23.81 12.91 10.25
N VAL A 516 -22.97 13.34 9.30
CA VAL A 516 -21.71 14.00 9.58
C VAL A 516 -21.80 15.44 9.10
N LYS A 517 -21.73 16.39 10.02
CA LYS A 517 -21.65 17.83 9.72
C LYS A 517 -20.22 18.31 9.85
N LEU A 518 -19.78 19.17 8.96
CA LEU A 518 -18.48 19.82 9.07
C LEU A 518 -18.62 21.09 9.91
N ALA A 519 -17.69 21.29 10.85
CA ALA A 519 -17.65 22.53 11.64
C ALA A 519 -17.36 23.76 10.74
N THR A 520 -16.48 23.58 9.76
CA THR A 520 -16.23 24.53 8.68
C THR A 520 -16.60 23.86 7.37
N PHE A 521 -17.64 24.36 6.70
CA PHE A 521 -18.11 23.79 5.45
C PHE A 521 -17.16 24.14 4.29
N ASP A 522 -16.78 23.10 3.51
CA ASP A 522 -16.12 23.23 2.22
C ASP A 522 -16.86 22.33 1.22
N ALA A 523 -17.33 22.90 0.12
CA ALA A 523 -18.10 22.19 -0.90
C ALA A 523 -17.27 21.09 -1.61
N ARG A 524 -15.94 21.23 -1.62
CA ARG A 524 -15.01 20.26 -2.21
C ARG A 524 -14.71 19.10 -1.26
N ALA A 525 -15.15 19.19 0.01
CA ALA A 525 -14.89 18.14 0.98
C ALA A 525 -15.67 16.86 0.66
N ARG A 526 -14.97 15.74 0.63
CA ARG A 526 -15.54 14.41 0.48
C ARG A 526 -15.31 13.61 1.74
N ILE A 527 -16.39 13.03 2.26
CA ILE A 527 -16.38 12.30 3.53
C ILE A 527 -16.46 10.81 3.24
N GLN A 528 -15.47 10.08 3.72
CA GLN A 528 -15.37 8.63 3.58
C GLN A 528 -15.62 7.94 4.92
N LEU A 529 -16.48 6.95 4.90
CA LEU A 529 -16.71 6.03 6.00
C LEU A 529 -15.82 4.80 5.81
N LEU A 530 -14.94 4.54 6.78
CA LEU A 530 -13.96 3.47 6.72
C LEU A 530 -14.30 2.36 7.72
N ASN A 531 -13.94 1.13 7.37
CA ASN A 531 -13.92 0.02 8.33
C ASN A 531 -12.61 0.00 9.15
N ASP A 532 -12.43 -1.02 10.00
CA ASP A 532 -11.26 -1.23 10.85
C ASP A 532 -9.95 -1.55 10.09
N LYS A 533 -10.06 -1.82 8.78
CA LYS A 533 -8.93 -2.05 7.86
C LYS A 533 -8.66 -0.86 6.94
N GLU A 534 -9.22 0.30 7.25
CA GLU A 534 -9.14 1.52 6.43
C GLU A 534 -9.72 1.37 5.00
N VAL A 535 -10.54 0.36 4.75
CA VAL A 535 -11.25 0.21 3.48
C VAL A 535 -12.47 1.12 3.46
N VAL A 536 -12.63 1.89 2.38
CA VAL A 536 -13.80 2.76 2.19
C VAL A 536 -15.06 1.92 2.01
N VAL A 537 -16.02 2.08 2.90
CA VAL A 537 -17.33 1.42 2.86
C VAL A 537 -18.33 2.27 2.07
N LYS A 538 -18.37 3.57 2.36
CA LYS A 538 -19.19 4.56 1.65
C LYS A 538 -18.45 5.90 1.58
N GLU A 539 -18.77 6.66 0.54
CA GLU A 539 -18.26 8.01 0.34
C GLU A 539 -19.41 8.93 -0.07
N LEU A 540 -19.43 10.14 0.48
CA LEU A 540 -20.41 11.17 0.17
C LEU A 540 -19.72 12.54 0.10
N SER A 541 -20.23 13.41 -0.77
CA SER A 541 -19.85 14.84 -0.77
C SER A 541 -20.41 15.52 0.48
N ALA A 542 -19.68 16.48 1.02
CA ALA A 542 -20.17 17.33 2.09
C ALA A 542 -21.31 18.22 1.58
N THR A 543 -22.29 18.45 2.46
CA THR A 543 -23.36 19.41 2.25
C THR A 543 -23.48 20.29 3.49
N GLU A 544 -24.09 21.47 3.37
CA GLU A 544 -24.32 22.36 4.52
C GLU A 544 -25.17 21.70 5.62
N GLU A 545 -26.11 20.81 5.23
CA GLU A 545 -26.94 20.05 6.16
C GLU A 545 -26.24 18.84 6.77
N GLY A 546 -25.06 18.51 6.28
CA GLY A 546 -24.27 17.34 6.63
C GLY A 546 -24.48 16.15 5.68
N ALA A 547 -23.44 15.34 5.53
CA ALA A 547 -23.49 14.08 4.75
C ALA A 547 -24.23 13.01 5.55
N LEU A 548 -25.29 12.45 4.94
CA LEU A 548 -26.13 11.43 5.58
C LEU A 548 -25.84 10.04 5.04
N PHE A 549 -25.14 9.23 5.80
CA PHE A 549 -24.90 7.82 5.52
C PHE A 549 -26.08 6.98 6.04
N GLN A 550 -26.84 6.41 5.14
CA GLN A 550 -28.01 5.56 5.45
C GLN A 550 -27.71 4.08 5.24
N TYR A 551 -28.50 3.23 5.89
CA TYR A 551 -28.45 1.77 5.76
C TYR A 551 -27.05 1.22 6.07
N LEU A 552 -26.49 1.66 7.20
CA LEU A 552 -25.22 1.14 7.70
C LEU A 552 -25.47 -0.08 8.60
N GLU A 553 -24.78 -1.17 8.32
CA GLU A 553 -24.79 -2.32 9.23
C GLU A 553 -24.14 -1.95 10.56
N PRO A 554 -24.69 -2.44 11.71
CA PRO A 554 -24.10 -2.19 13.02
C PRO A 554 -22.66 -2.67 13.10
N SER A 555 -21.71 -1.73 13.14
CA SER A 555 -20.29 -2.03 13.16
C SER A 555 -19.48 -0.86 13.75
N THR A 556 -18.18 -1.02 13.78
CA THR A 556 -17.26 0.06 14.14
C THR A 556 -16.71 0.68 12.87
N PHE A 557 -16.85 1.99 12.78
CA PHE A 557 -16.40 2.77 11.63
C PHE A 557 -15.45 3.88 12.07
N TYR A 558 -14.72 4.40 11.09
CA TYR A 558 -13.88 5.59 11.18
C TYR A 558 -14.28 6.55 10.07
N LEU A 559 -14.02 7.85 10.27
CA LEU A 559 -14.25 8.86 9.26
C LEU A 559 -12.92 9.41 8.76
N ARG A 560 -12.84 9.57 7.47
CA ARG A 560 -11.78 10.27 6.75
C ARG A 560 -12.43 11.30 5.83
N LEU A 561 -11.80 12.45 5.72
CA LEU A 561 -12.21 13.51 4.82
C LEU A 561 -11.01 13.87 3.94
N TYR A 562 -11.24 14.14 2.67
CA TYR A 562 -10.28 14.80 1.81
C TYR A 562 -10.91 15.99 1.09
N ILE A 563 -10.08 16.94 0.69
CA ILE A 563 -10.52 18.08 -0.12
C ILE A 563 -10.20 17.75 -1.57
N ASP A 564 -11.23 17.56 -2.37
CA ASP A 564 -11.19 17.28 -3.80
C ASP A 564 -10.91 18.60 -4.54
N GLU A 565 -9.60 18.92 -4.71
CA GLU A 565 -9.18 20.21 -5.25
C GLU A 565 -9.41 20.33 -6.76
N ASN A 566 -9.40 19.18 -7.47
CA ASN A 566 -9.59 19.11 -8.92
C ASN A 566 -11.04 18.75 -9.32
N GLU A 567 -11.93 18.50 -8.34
CA GLU A 567 -13.35 18.18 -8.51
C GLU A 567 -13.62 16.94 -9.38
N ASP A 568 -12.69 15.97 -9.40
CA ASP A 568 -12.85 14.73 -10.17
C ASP A 568 -13.64 13.64 -9.41
N GLY A 569 -13.95 13.86 -8.16
CA GLY A 569 -14.70 12.95 -7.31
C GLY A 569 -13.88 11.81 -6.74
N LYS A 570 -12.56 11.89 -6.81
CA LYS A 570 -11.62 10.90 -6.27
C LYS A 570 -10.47 11.64 -5.58
N TRP A 571 -9.86 10.97 -4.62
CA TRP A 571 -8.63 11.49 -4.04
C TRP A 571 -7.50 11.40 -5.07
N SER A 572 -6.84 12.53 -5.33
CA SER A 572 -5.73 12.65 -6.27
C SER A 572 -4.40 12.74 -5.56
N THR A 573 -3.45 11.93 -6.02
CA THR A 573 -2.05 11.99 -5.58
C THR A 573 -1.34 13.23 -6.12
N GLY A 574 -0.13 13.51 -5.62
CA GLY A 574 0.71 14.58 -6.14
C GLY A 574 1.24 14.31 -7.56
N ASP A 575 1.74 15.36 -8.18
CA ASP A 575 2.41 15.32 -9.48
C ASP A 575 3.60 16.27 -9.46
N TRP A 576 4.82 15.73 -9.51
CA TRP A 576 6.04 16.52 -9.48
C TRP A 576 6.19 17.41 -10.72
N SER A 577 5.81 16.91 -11.88
CA SER A 577 5.94 17.66 -13.14
C SER A 577 5.05 18.91 -13.19
N LEU A 578 3.95 18.90 -12.43
CA LEU A 578 3.01 20.01 -12.27
C LEU A 578 3.22 20.78 -10.97
N HIS A 579 4.20 20.42 -10.14
CA HIS A 579 4.37 20.94 -8.77
C HIS A 579 3.10 20.86 -7.92
N ARG A 580 2.28 19.83 -8.14
CA ARG A 580 1.03 19.65 -7.42
C ARG A 580 1.23 18.73 -6.23
N GLN A 581 0.89 19.22 -5.04
CA GLN A 581 0.84 18.42 -3.82
C GLN A 581 -0.33 17.42 -3.86
N PRO A 582 -0.24 16.31 -3.12
CA PRO A 582 -1.38 15.42 -2.90
C PRO A 582 -2.53 16.15 -2.19
N GLU A 583 -3.75 15.83 -2.55
CA GLU A 583 -4.94 16.37 -1.89
C GLU A 583 -4.93 16.11 -0.39
N PRO A 584 -5.29 17.13 0.42
CA PRO A 584 -5.19 17.03 1.86
C PRO A 584 -6.23 16.08 2.45
N ILE A 585 -5.76 15.16 3.28
CA ILE A 585 -6.57 14.19 4.02
C ILE A 585 -6.62 14.56 5.50
N TYR A 586 -7.76 14.31 6.13
CA TYR A 586 -8.00 14.50 7.56
C TYR A 586 -8.76 13.31 8.13
N TYR A 587 -8.45 12.89 9.34
CA TYR A 587 -9.19 11.86 10.05
C TYR A 587 -9.99 12.44 11.21
N TYR A 588 -11.17 11.86 11.43
CA TYR A 588 -11.92 12.10 12.66
C TYR A 588 -11.26 11.31 13.80
N PRO A 589 -10.94 11.96 14.94
CA PRO A 589 -10.07 11.34 15.95
C PRO A 589 -10.74 10.21 16.75
N LYS A 590 -12.07 10.06 16.66
CA LYS A 590 -12.82 9.06 17.42
C LYS A 590 -13.29 7.92 16.51
N LYS A 591 -13.32 6.70 17.04
CA LYS A 591 -14.02 5.59 16.43
C LYS A 591 -15.52 5.69 16.69
N LEU A 592 -16.33 5.36 15.70
CA LEU A 592 -17.78 5.39 15.76
C LEU A 592 -18.31 3.96 15.85
N LYS A 593 -18.99 3.63 16.94
CA LYS A 593 -19.63 2.32 17.14
C LYS A 593 -21.12 2.49 16.91
N LEU A 594 -21.58 2.15 15.70
CA LEU A 594 -22.96 2.25 15.33
C LEU A 594 -23.78 1.05 15.84
N ARG A 595 -25.02 1.29 16.23
CA ARG A 595 -25.97 0.27 16.71
C ARG A 595 -27.21 0.29 15.83
N ALA A 596 -27.81 -0.87 15.64
CA ALA A 596 -29.05 -1.02 14.89
C ALA A 596 -30.15 -0.11 15.44
N ASN A 597 -30.97 0.40 14.55
CA ASN A 597 -32.10 1.30 14.84
C ASN A 597 -31.71 2.62 15.56
N TRP A 598 -30.45 3.08 15.38
CA TRP A 598 -29.99 4.34 15.95
C TRP A 598 -29.60 5.31 14.84
N GLU A 599 -29.94 6.58 15.07
CA GLU A 599 -29.47 7.71 14.28
C GLU A 599 -28.37 8.42 15.05
N PHE A 600 -27.20 8.53 14.41
CA PHE A 600 -26.04 9.20 14.98
C PHE A 600 -25.82 10.52 14.26
N GLU A 601 -25.44 11.55 15.01
CA GLU A 601 -24.99 12.83 14.47
C GLU A 601 -23.62 13.18 15.07
N GLU A 602 -22.66 13.48 14.19
CA GLU A 602 -21.30 13.86 14.58
C GLU A 602 -20.90 15.17 13.89
N ILE A 603 -20.18 16.00 14.61
CA ILE A 603 -19.60 17.23 14.07
C ILE A 603 -18.10 16.97 13.87
N PHE A 604 -17.65 17.10 12.63
CA PHE A 604 -16.26 16.91 12.26
C PHE A 604 -15.58 18.27 12.06
N ASP A 605 -14.82 18.69 13.05
CA ASP A 605 -13.89 19.81 12.96
C ASP A 605 -12.52 19.27 12.49
N TYR A 606 -12.29 19.33 11.19
CA TYR A 606 -11.08 18.79 10.58
C TYR A 606 -9.88 19.75 10.69
N LEU A 607 -10.12 21.01 11.09
CA LEU A 607 -9.09 22.03 11.31
C LEU A 607 -8.66 22.14 12.79
N ALA A 608 -9.35 21.48 13.71
CA ALA A 608 -9.06 21.55 15.15
C ALA A 608 -7.67 21.01 15.52
N LYS A 609 -7.09 20.15 14.69
CA LYS A 609 -5.77 19.57 14.90
C LYS A 609 -4.95 19.58 13.61
N PRO A 610 -3.61 19.63 13.70
CA PRO A 610 -2.76 19.38 12.56
C PRO A 610 -3.07 18.04 11.89
N ARG A 611 -2.92 17.95 10.58
CA ARG A 611 -3.15 16.71 9.81
C ARG A 611 -2.38 15.52 10.39
N THR A 612 -1.13 15.76 10.81
CA THR A 612 -0.23 14.76 11.39
C THR A 612 -0.74 14.12 12.69
N GLU A 613 -1.61 14.82 13.42
CA GLU A 613 -2.19 14.37 14.69
C GLU A 613 -3.66 13.94 14.59
N SER A 614 -4.25 14.04 13.39
CA SER A 614 -5.68 13.76 13.19
C SER A 614 -5.99 12.27 13.19
N LYS A 615 -5.06 11.41 12.76
CA LYS A 615 -5.27 9.98 12.60
C LYS A 615 -5.47 9.25 13.94
N PRO A 616 -6.56 8.46 14.12
CA PRO A 616 -6.76 7.66 15.32
C PRO A 616 -5.65 6.63 15.52
N ARG A 617 -5.12 6.52 16.74
CA ARG A 617 -4.07 5.53 17.08
C ARG A 617 -4.46 4.07 16.76
N ALA A 618 -5.75 3.76 16.75
CA ALA A 618 -6.25 2.42 16.42
C ALA A 618 -6.04 2.04 14.95
N LEU A 619 -5.93 3.03 14.05
CA LEU A 619 -5.65 2.87 12.62
C LEU A 619 -4.16 3.02 12.29
N SER A 620 -3.35 3.59 13.20
CA SER A 620 -1.91 3.65 13.00
C SER A 620 -1.34 2.23 12.96
N SER A 621 -0.47 1.95 12.00
CA SER A 621 0.10 0.62 11.80
C SER A 621 0.67 0.08 13.11
N LYS A 622 0.05 -0.94 13.68
CA LYS A 622 0.65 -1.70 14.77
C LYS A 622 1.91 -2.34 14.20
N LYS A 623 3.10 -1.90 14.63
CA LYS A 623 4.33 -2.66 14.39
C LYS A 623 4.01 -4.12 14.68
N LYS A 624 4.06 -4.99 13.66
CA LYS A 624 4.09 -6.44 13.88
C LYS A 624 5.28 -6.69 14.79
N LYS A 625 5.05 -6.91 16.07
CA LYS A 625 6.05 -7.47 16.95
C LYS A 625 6.39 -8.85 16.37
N ASN A 626 7.47 -8.92 15.62
CA ASN A 626 8.07 -10.20 15.27
C ASN A 626 8.42 -10.88 16.60
N LYS A 627 7.66 -11.95 16.91
CA LYS A 627 7.98 -12.88 17.99
C LYS A 627 9.10 -13.80 17.55
#